data_577f61845aac115eaa511d1700397a28
#
_entry.id   577f61845aac115eaa511d1700397a28
#
_cell.length_a   1.000
_cell.length_b   1.000
_cell.length_c   1.000
_cell.angle_alpha   90.00
_cell.angle_beta   90.00
_cell.angle_gamma   90.00
#
_symmetry.space_group_name_H-M   'P 1'
#
loop_
_entity.id
_entity.type
_entity.pdbx_description
1 polymer ?
#
loop_
_entity_poly.entity_id
_entity_poly.type
_entity_poly.pdbx_seq_one_letter_code
_entity_poly.pdbx_strand_id
1 'polypeptide(L)'
;MKPPPTTPFLARAMDILDAARFRHVNGIWFLALFLVMPDHIHLIAKFPTGAAAVSSKPPYRANPAAVSSRPPYRGGMERAIADFKRWLATKFGLGFQRDFWDTRLRDEAQFAEKFAYICNNPVRKGLCQVTREWPHVIAFDRVTGEELPHR
;
A
#
# COMPACT_ATOMS: atom_id res chain seq x y z
N MET A 1 -6.66 -18.81 -20.34
CA MET A 1 -6.66 -17.39 -19.97
C MET A 1 -5.40 -16.73 -20.55
N LYS A 2 -5.56 -15.59 -21.17
CA LYS A 2 -4.41 -14.86 -21.70
C LYS A 2 -3.58 -14.31 -20.52
N PRO A 3 -2.26 -14.52 -20.49
CA PRO A 3 -1.43 -13.93 -19.43
C PRO A 3 -1.59 -12.42 -19.43
N PRO A 4 -1.54 -11.77 -18.26
CA PRO A 4 -1.60 -10.33 -18.17
C PRO A 4 -0.46 -9.71 -18.98
N PRO A 5 -0.69 -8.56 -19.61
CA PRO A 5 0.36 -7.88 -20.34
C PRO A 5 1.51 -7.53 -19.40
N THR A 6 2.73 -7.79 -19.81
CA THR A 6 3.91 -7.37 -19.07
C THR A 6 4.03 -5.86 -19.18
N THR A 7 3.65 -5.16 -18.13
CA THR A 7 3.76 -3.70 -18.04
C THR A 7 4.95 -3.34 -17.14
N PRO A 8 5.47 -2.09 -17.21
CA PRO A 8 6.53 -1.65 -16.29
C PRO A 8 6.18 -1.85 -14.83
N PHE A 9 4.92 -1.64 -14.44
CA PHE A 9 4.45 -1.87 -13.07
C PHE A 9 4.53 -3.34 -12.68
N LEU A 10 4.05 -4.24 -13.51
CA LEU A 10 4.07 -5.67 -13.21
C LEU A 10 5.47 -6.25 -13.26
N ALA A 11 6.33 -5.73 -14.14
CA ALA A 11 7.74 -6.12 -14.19
C ALA A 11 8.48 -5.77 -12.87
N ARG A 12 8.02 -4.76 -12.15
CA ARG A 12 8.59 -4.30 -10.88
C ARG A 12 7.69 -4.53 -9.67
N ALA A 13 6.66 -5.37 -9.81
CA ALA A 13 5.66 -5.57 -8.75
C ALA A 13 6.28 -5.99 -7.43
N MET A 14 7.23 -6.92 -7.43
CA MET A 14 7.92 -7.36 -6.20
C MET A 14 8.68 -6.21 -5.55
N ASP A 15 9.42 -5.43 -6.32
CA ASP A 15 10.16 -4.27 -5.83
C ASP A 15 9.23 -3.19 -5.26
N ILE A 16 8.09 -2.97 -5.92
CA ILE A 16 7.06 -2.03 -5.47
C ILE A 16 6.47 -2.50 -4.13
N LEU A 17 6.12 -3.77 -4.02
CA LEU A 17 5.58 -4.34 -2.78
C LEU A 17 6.60 -4.27 -1.64
N ASP A 18 7.87 -4.58 -1.90
CA ASP A 18 8.94 -4.48 -0.89
C ASP A 18 9.15 -3.03 -0.44
N ALA A 19 9.08 -2.08 -1.34
CA ALA A 19 9.16 -0.66 -1.01
C ALA A 19 7.96 -0.21 -0.15
N ALA A 20 6.78 -0.76 -0.40
CA ALA A 20 5.59 -0.49 0.39
C ALA A 20 5.69 -1.09 1.80
N ARG A 21 6.19 -2.34 1.91
CA ARG A 21 6.47 -2.99 3.21
C ARG A 21 7.48 -2.19 4.03
N PHE A 22 8.57 -1.76 3.41
CA PHE A 22 9.60 -0.96 4.07
C PHE A 22 9.00 0.30 4.71
N ARG A 23 8.13 1.01 3.99
CA ARG A 23 7.48 2.21 4.51
C ARG A 23 6.49 1.92 5.62
N HIS A 24 5.80 0.80 5.55
CA HIS A 24 4.92 0.34 6.61
C HIS A 24 5.69 0.05 7.90
N VAL A 25 6.77 -0.70 7.80
CA VAL A 25 7.61 -1.04 8.96
C VAL A 25 8.25 0.21 9.58
N ASN A 26 8.60 1.19 8.77
CA ASN A 26 9.23 2.43 9.23
C ASN A 26 8.22 3.53 9.62
N GLY A 27 6.92 3.24 9.62
CA GLY A 27 5.90 4.17 10.11
C GLY A 27 5.63 5.37 9.20
N ILE A 28 6.01 5.30 7.93
CA ILE A 28 5.69 6.34 6.94
C ILE A 28 4.20 6.29 6.63
N TRP A 29 3.67 5.08 6.54
CA TRP A 29 2.24 4.79 6.50
C TRP A 29 1.92 3.49 7.23
N PHE A 30 0.65 3.25 7.51
CA PHE A 30 0.17 2.02 8.10
C PHE A 30 -0.82 1.38 7.13
N LEU A 31 -0.32 0.44 6.35
CA LEU A 31 -1.09 -0.23 5.31
C LEU A 31 -2.11 -1.19 5.90
N ALA A 32 -3.31 -1.22 5.33
CA ALA A 32 -4.24 -2.33 5.45
C ALA A 32 -4.21 -3.17 4.17
N LEU A 33 -4.02 -2.53 3.02
CA LEU A 33 -4.01 -3.19 1.72
C LEU A 33 -3.13 -2.40 0.76
N PHE A 34 -2.38 -3.12 -0.07
CA PHE A 34 -1.60 -2.55 -1.17
C PHE A 34 -1.66 -3.51 -2.35
N LEU A 35 -2.14 -3.06 -3.49
CA LEU A 35 -2.35 -3.88 -4.68
C LEU A 35 -1.78 -3.19 -5.91
N VAL A 36 -0.93 -3.90 -6.65
CA VAL A 36 -0.34 -3.42 -7.90
C VAL A 36 -1.14 -3.95 -9.08
N MET A 37 -1.67 -3.05 -9.87
CA MET A 37 -2.33 -3.32 -11.16
C MET A 37 -1.35 -3.05 -12.31
N PRO A 38 -1.66 -3.47 -13.55
CA PRO A 38 -0.75 -3.25 -14.68
C PRO A 38 -0.39 -1.79 -14.96
N ASP A 39 -1.27 -0.85 -14.63
CA ASP A 39 -1.14 0.57 -14.95
C ASP A 39 -1.36 1.52 -13.77
N HIS A 40 -1.67 0.98 -12.58
CA HIS A 40 -1.92 1.78 -11.39
C HIS A 40 -1.77 0.95 -10.11
N ILE A 41 -1.84 1.63 -8.97
CA ILE A 41 -1.73 1.02 -7.65
C ILE A 41 -2.93 1.46 -6.82
N HIS A 42 -3.51 0.51 -6.08
CA HIS A 42 -4.49 0.78 -5.03
C HIS A 42 -3.88 0.54 -3.66
N LEU A 43 -4.22 1.39 -2.71
CA LEU A 43 -3.84 1.16 -1.31
C LEU A 43 -4.92 1.66 -0.34
N ILE A 44 -4.99 1.02 0.81
CA ILE A 44 -5.74 1.50 1.96
C ILE A 44 -4.75 1.66 3.09
N ALA A 45 -4.64 2.87 3.63
CA ALA A 45 -3.64 3.17 4.66
C ALA A 45 -4.10 4.27 5.61
N LYS A 46 -3.49 4.28 6.79
CA LYS A 46 -3.46 5.45 7.67
C LYS A 46 -2.13 6.16 7.46
N PHE A 47 -2.18 7.48 7.46
CA PHE A 47 -1.00 8.33 7.31
C PHE A 47 -0.79 9.14 8.58
N PRO A 48 0.40 9.07 9.20
CA PRO A 48 0.74 9.95 10.31
C PRO A 48 0.69 11.42 9.87
N THR A 49 0.08 12.27 10.68
CA THR A 49 -0.06 13.71 10.37
C THR A 49 0.47 14.57 11.51
N GLY A 50 1.45 15.41 11.22
CA GLY A 50 1.92 16.49 12.10
C GLY A 50 2.26 16.05 13.53
N ALA A 51 1.92 16.89 14.49
CA ALA A 51 2.20 16.67 15.92
C ALA A 51 1.45 15.47 16.52
N ALA A 52 0.30 15.09 15.96
CA ALA A 52 -0.46 13.94 16.40
C ALA A 52 0.28 12.62 16.15
N ALA A 53 1.14 12.57 15.14
CA ALA A 53 1.94 11.38 14.84
C ALA A 53 3.06 11.16 15.86
N VAL A 54 3.47 12.18 16.59
CA VAL A 54 4.58 12.11 17.58
C VAL A 54 4.12 11.43 18.86
N SER A 55 2.85 11.58 19.22
CA SER A 55 2.29 11.04 20.45
C SER A 55 1.50 9.75 20.25
N SER A 56 1.16 9.42 19.02
CA SER A 56 0.43 8.19 18.73
C SER A 56 1.40 7.02 18.61
N LYS A 57 1.26 6.04 19.50
CA LYS A 57 1.86 4.74 19.25
C LYS A 57 1.33 4.22 17.91
N PRO A 58 2.16 3.51 17.13
CA PRO A 58 1.65 2.78 15.98
C PRO A 58 0.39 2.01 16.40
N PRO A 59 -0.62 1.88 15.53
CA PRO A 59 -1.85 1.16 15.88
C PRO A 59 -1.62 -0.33 16.14
N TYR A 60 -0.39 -0.80 16.03
CA TYR A 60 0.04 -2.16 16.34
C TYR A 60 1.32 -2.12 17.18
N ARG A 61 1.58 -3.22 17.86
CA ARG A 61 2.82 -3.41 18.61
C ARG A 61 3.98 -3.49 17.63
N ALA A 62 4.78 -2.42 17.57
CA ALA A 62 5.95 -2.41 16.71
C ALA A 62 6.88 -3.58 17.08
N ASN A 63 7.36 -4.31 16.10
CA ASN A 63 8.43 -5.26 16.31
C ASN A 63 9.66 -4.50 16.85
N PRO A 64 10.20 -4.86 18.03
CA PRO A 64 11.34 -4.15 18.60
C PRO A 64 12.55 -4.05 17.65
N ALA A 65 12.72 -5.04 16.75
CA ALA A 65 13.77 -5.04 15.73
C ALA A 65 13.53 -3.99 14.61
N ALA A 66 12.32 -3.48 14.49
CA ALA A 66 11.94 -2.50 13.48
C ALA A 66 11.94 -1.05 14.02
N VAL A 67 12.29 -0.85 15.28
CA VAL A 67 12.38 0.50 15.87
C VAL A 67 13.56 1.23 15.25
N SER A 68 13.28 1.98 14.21
CA SER A 68 14.23 2.93 13.64
C SER A 68 14.48 4.05 14.64
N SER A 69 15.74 4.43 14.85
CA SER A 69 16.14 5.61 15.62
C SER A 69 15.79 6.92 14.91
N ARG A 70 15.12 6.86 13.76
CA ARG A 70 14.70 8.03 13.00
C ARG A 70 13.50 8.70 13.66
N PRO A 71 13.42 10.04 13.63
CA PRO A 71 12.21 10.72 14.06
C PRO A 71 10.99 10.27 13.25
N PRO A 72 9.78 10.29 13.84
CA PRO A 72 8.57 9.88 13.12
C PRO A 72 8.37 10.75 11.88
N TYR A 73 7.89 10.11 10.81
CA TYR A 73 7.57 10.79 9.55
C TYR A 73 6.43 11.80 9.77
N ARG A 74 6.65 13.06 9.35
CA ARG A 74 5.71 14.16 9.58
C ARG A 74 5.03 14.69 8.32
N GLY A 75 5.15 13.97 7.22
CA GLY A 75 4.75 14.49 5.92
C GLY A 75 3.26 14.40 5.56
N GLY A 76 2.47 13.61 6.27
CA GLY A 76 1.09 13.35 5.91
C GLY A 76 0.94 12.53 4.62
N MET A 77 -0.32 12.34 4.19
CA MET A 77 -0.66 11.49 3.04
C MET A 77 -0.05 11.98 1.74
N GLU A 78 -0.26 13.25 1.41
CA GLU A 78 0.18 13.80 0.13
C GLU A 78 1.68 13.67 -0.06
N ARG A 79 2.44 13.98 0.97
CA ARG A 79 3.90 13.89 0.93
C ARG A 79 4.37 12.44 0.89
N ALA A 80 3.75 11.56 1.67
CA ALA A 80 4.09 10.13 1.66
C ALA A 80 3.90 9.53 0.26
N ILE A 81 2.79 9.82 -0.40
CA ILE A 81 2.49 9.37 -1.75
C ILE A 81 3.46 10.00 -2.77
N ALA A 82 3.69 11.31 -2.68
CA ALA A 82 4.61 12.01 -3.59
C ALA A 82 6.05 11.48 -3.48
N ASP A 83 6.54 11.28 -2.28
CA ASP A 83 7.87 10.74 -2.03
C ASP A 83 7.99 9.29 -2.55
N PHE A 84 6.96 8.49 -2.35
CA PHE A 84 6.92 7.12 -2.87
C PHE A 84 6.95 7.07 -4.39
N LYS A 85 6.12 7.86 -5.05
CA LYS A 85 6.10 7.98 -6.52
C LYS A 85 7.47 8.44 -7.07
N ARG A 86 8.06 9.45 -6.43
CA ARG A 86 9.37 9.97 -6.82
C ARG A 86 10.46 8.91 -6.68
N TRP A 87 10.43 8.18 -5.58
CA TRP A 87 11.40 7.11 -5.34
C TRP A 87 11.29 6.01 -6.40
N LEU A 88 10.06 5.56 -6.72
CA LEU A 88 9.81 4.56 -7.75
C LEU A 88 10.22 5.07 -9.14
N ALA A 89 9.94 6.33 -9.46
CA ALA A 89 10.34 6.94 -10.72
C ALA A 89 11.86 7.01 -10.87
N THR A 90 12.56 7.43 -9.81
CA THR A 90 14.01 7.55 -9.80
C THR A 90 14.69 6.19 -9.84
N LYS A 91 14.19 5.23 -9.07
CA LYS A 91 14.82 3.91 -8.93
C LYS A 91 14.55 2.98 -10.12
N PHE A 92 13.34 3.01 -10.66
CA PHE A 92 12.88 2.05 -11.67
C PHE A 92 12.37 2.69 -12.97
N GLY A 93 12.37 4.01 -13.05
CA GLY A 93 11.87 4.72 -14.25
C GLY A 93 10.36 4.64 -14.43
N LEU A 94 9.60 4.39 -13.35
CA LEU A 94 8.15 4.27 -13.42
C LEU A 94 7.49 5.64 -13.52
N GLY A 95 6.60 5.81 -14.51
CA GLY A 95 5.84 7.04 -14.70
C GLY A 95 4.53 6.99 -13.90
N PHE A 96 4.25 8.08 -13.18
CA PHE A 96 3.00 8.27 -12.45
C PHE A 96 2.31 9.55 -12.88
N GLN A 97 0.98 9.55 -12.81
CA GLN A 97 0.21 10.78 -12.90
C GLN A 97 0.56 11.70 -11.73
N ARG A 98 0.45 13.01 -11.98
CA ARG A 98 0.73 14.03 -10.96
C ARG A 98 -0.18 13.89 -9.75
N ASP A 99 -1.47 13.68 -10.01
CA ASP A 99 -2.50 13.59 -8.99
C ASP A 99 -2.83 12.12 -8.68
N PHE A 100 -3.55 11.90 -7.59
CA PHE A 100 -4.09 10.62 -7.21
C PHE A 100 -5.52 10.80 -6.68
N TRP A 101 -6.31 9.72 -6.78
CA TRP A 101 -7.67 9.70 -6.27
C TRP A 101 -7.65 9.15 -4.85
N ASP A 102 -8.24 9.91 -3.92
CA ASP A 102 -8.38 9.48 -2.54
C ASP A 102 -9.82 9.53 -2.09
N THR A 103 -10.18 8.61 -1.20
CA THR A 103 -11.47 8.55 -0.54
C THR A 103 -11.26 8.25 0.93
N ARG A 104 -11.80 9.10 1.79
CA ARG A 104 -11.74 8.87 3.22
C ARG A 104 -12.74 7.79 3.63
N LEU A 105 -12.25 6.74 4.26
CA LEU A 105 -13.10 5.68 4.83
C LEU A 105 -13.46 6.06 6.27
N ARG A 106 -14.75 6.10 6.56
CA ARG A 106 -15.26 6.66 7.82
C ARG A 106 -15.68 5.59 8.83
N ASP A 107 -16.02 4.39 8.37
CA ASP A 107 -16.50 3.30 9.22
C ASP A 107 -16.07 1.92 8.69
N GLU A 108 -16.33 0.89 9.49
CA GLU A 108 -15.95 -0.48 9.14
C GLU A 108 -16.69 -1.02 7.91
N ALA A 109 -17.93 -0.61 7.69
CA ALA A 109 -18.69 -1.03 6.51
C ALA A 109 -18.07 -0.49 5.23
N GLN A 110 -17.69 0.78 5.21
CA GLN A 110 -16.99 1.40 4.08
C GLN A 110 -15.61 0.77 3.86
N PHE A 111 -14.89 0.48 4.94
CA PHE A 111 -13.61 -0.21 4.85
C PHE A 111 -13.76 -1.59 4.21
N ALA A 112 -14.68 -2.41 4.70
CA ALA A 112 -14.89 -3.76 4.18
C ALA A 112 -15.31 -3.75 2.72
N GLU A 113 -16.20 -2.83 2.33
CA GLU A 113 -16.65 -2.65 0.95
C GLU A 113 -15.48 -2.26 0.04
N LYS A 114 -14.71 -1.27 0.42
CA LYS A 114 -13.57 -0.80 -0.38
C LYS A 114 -12.46 -1.85 -0.47
N PHE A 115 -12.19 -2.54 0.62
CA PHE A 115 -11.21 -3.63 0.66
C PHE A 115 -11.59 -4.73 -0.35
N ALA A 116 -12.83 -5.19 -0.30
CA ALA A 116 -13.35 -6.20 -1.23
C ALA A 116 -13.32 -5.69 -2.67
N TYR A 117 -13.70 -4.45 -2.90
CA TYR A 117 -13.68 -3.82 -4.23
C TYR A 117 -12.26 -3.83 -4.83
N ILE A 118 -11.27 -3.40 -4.05
CA ILE A 118 -9.88 -3.36 -4.50
C ILE A 118 -9.35 -4.77 -4.76
N CYS A 119 -9.56 -5.71 -3.85
CA CYS A 119 -9.13 -7.11 -4.02
C CYS A 119 -9.75 -7.77 -5.26
N ASN A 120 -10.98 -7.39 -5.61
CA ASN A 120 -11.68 -7.93 -6.78
C ASN A 120 -11.31 -7.21 -8.09
N ASN A 121 -10.54 -6.17 -8.06
CA ASN A 121 -10.19 -5.37 -9.24
C ASN A 121 -9.49 -6.19 -10.34
N PRO A 122 -8.49 -7.06 -10.03
CA PRO A 122 -7.88 -7.91 -11.05
C PRO A 122 -8.89 -8.86 -11.73
N VAL A 123 -9.85 -9.41 -10.98
CA VAL A 123 -10.91 -10.26 -11.51
C VAL A 123 -11.83 -9.46 -12.45
N ARG A 124 -12.26 -8.27 -12.02
CA ARG A 124 -13.11 -7.39 -12.84
C ARG A 124 -12.43 -6.94 -14.12
N LYS A 125 -11.12 -6.84 -14.14
CA LYS A 125 -10.33 -6.51 -15.33
C LYS A 125 -9.97 -7.74 -16.17
N GLY A 126 -10.42 -8.94 -15.78
CA GLY A 126 -10.15 -10.18 -16.52
C GLY A 126 -8.70 -10.66 -16.43
N LEU A 127 -7.96 -10.24 -15.43
CA LEU A 127 -6.54 -10.59 -15.24
C LEU A 127 -6.37 -11.92 -14.52
N CYS A 128 -7.36 -12.33 -13.74
CA CYS A 128 -7.43 -13.61 -13.05
C CYS A 128 -8.88 -14.01 -12.84
N GLN A 129 -9.13 -15.26 -12.48
CA GLN A 129 -10.50 -15.76 -12.27
C GLN A 129 -11.01 -15.51 -10.87
N VAL A 130 -10.14 -15.63 -9.88
CA VAL A 130 -10.47 -15.39 -8.47
C VAL A 130 -9.39 -14.53 -7.82
N THR A 131 -9.77 -13.80 -6.78
CA THR A 131 -8.89 -12.82 -6.13
C THR A 131 -7.57 -13.43 -5.63
N ARG A 132 -7.59 -14.65 -5.11
CA ARG A 132 -6.40 -15.34 -4.59
C ARG A 132 -5.34 -15.65 -5.65
N GLU A 133 -5.71 -15.62 -6.94
CA GLU A 133 -4.76 -15.86 -8.03
C GLU A 133 -3.90 -14.64 -8.35
N TRP A 134 -4.29 -13.44 -7.86
CA TRP A 134 -3.51 -12.23 -8.11
C TRP A 134 -2.33 -12.13 -7.14
N PRO A 135 -1.08 -12.27 -7.62
CA PRO A 135 0.07 -12.35 -6.73
C PRO A 135 0.61 -11.01 -6.26
N HIS A 136 0.15 -9.90 -6.86
CA HIS A 136 0.71 -8.56 -6.64
C HIS A 136 -0.09 -7.77 -5.62
N VAL A 137 -0.33 -8.39 -4.46
CA VAL A 137 -1.11 -7.79 -3.36
C VAL A 137 -0.51 -8.18 -2.03
N ILE A 138 -0.49 -7.23 -1.10
CA ILE A 138 -0.18 -7.45 0.31
C ILE A 138 -1.26 -6.81 1.17
N ALA A 139 -1.55 -7.44 2.30
CA ALA A 139 -2.49 -6.94 3.27
C ALA A 139 -1.92 -7.09 4.69
N PHE A 140 -2.34 -6.22 5.58
CA PHE A 140 -1.85 -6.18 6.96
C PHE A 140 -3.02 -6.17 7.94
N ASP A 141 -2.84 -6.85 9.06
CA ASP A 141 -3.76 -6.76 10.18
C ASP A 141 -3.72 -5.33 10.75
N ARG A 142 -4.90 -4.72 10.90
CA ARG A 142 -4.98 -3.32 11.35
C ARG A 142 -4.74 -3.14 12.84
N VAL A 143 -4.76 -4.21 13.60
CA VAL A 143 -4.51 -4.21 15.04
C VAL A 143 -3.05 -4.51 15.34
N THR A 144 -2.51 -5.57 14.74
CA THR A 144 -1.14 -6.02 14.98
C THR A 144 -0.11 -5.39 14.04
N GLY A 145 -0.52 -4.94 12.86
CA GLY A 145 0.38 -4.44 11.81
C GLY A 145 1.17 -5.53 11.09
N GLU A 146 0.87 -6.79 11.38
CA GLU A 146 1.53 -7.93 10.75
C GLU A 146 0.97 -8.18 9.35
N GLU A 147 1.84 -8.61 8.46
CA GLU A 147 1.44 -8.99 7.11
C GLU A 147 0.59 -10.26 7.15
N LEU A 148 -0.56 -10.20 6.50
CA LEU A 148 -1.45 -11.34 6.39
C LEU A 148 -0.97 -12.30 5.30
N PRO A 149 -1.13 -13.62 5.49
CA PRO A 149 -0.77 -14.57 4.45
C PRO A 149 -1.61 -14.35 3.18
N HIS A 150 -0.98 -14.53 2.04
CA HIS A 150 -1.67 -14.47 0.76
C HIS A 150 -2.65 -15.66 0.66
N ARG A 151 -3.91 -15.34 0.48
CA ARG A 151 -4.98 -16.34 0.36
C ARG A 151 -5.64 -16.28 -1.01
#